data_6ad0234b258d0b85bca5b9910cbd86ff
#
_entry.id   6ad0234b258d0b85bca5b9910cbd86ff
#
_cell.length_a   1.000
_cell.length_b   1.000
_cell.length_c   1.000
_cell.angle_alpha   90.00
_cell.angle_beta   90.00
_cell.angle_gamma   90.00
#
_symmetry.space_group_name_H-M   'P 1'
#
loop_
_entity.id
_entity.type
_entity.pdbx_description
1 polymer ?
#
loop_
_entity_poly.entity_id
_entity_poly.type
_entity_poly.pdbx_seq_one_letter_code
_entity_poly.pdbx_strand_id
1 'polypeptide(L)'
;LRRLDARRDYNARVVARANEPVVTLATAFGALTEGRPPEDLRHVRVTVSGTWDVVSEVYLANRSRDGVPGVHVVTLLRIEGARPSVGVAVDRGFVPRVHYLKGDRSAWAPAGGEVKVVGSLEIGRMGERGHGSEVDRIDLEALSDRWGISVASMWIRAAANGSAGWPASAPVEDLGDGPHLSYAVQWFVFTLIGLGGYPLVLYRLARRDPGVA
;
A
#
# COMPACT_ATOMS: atom_id res chain seq x y z
N LEU A 1 -14.74 19.40 2.90
CA LEU A 1 -13.90 19.84 4.00
C LEU A 1 -13.52 18.66 4.91
N ARG A 2 -14.42 17.96 5.62
CA ARG A 2 -14.10 16.87 6.56
C ARG A 2 -13.17 15.77 5.98
N ARG A 3 -13.31 15.40 4.69
CA ARG A 3 -12.44 14.39 4.05
C ARG A 3 -11.03 14.89 3.79
N LEU A 4 -10.91 16.19 3.51
CA LEU A 4 -9.62 16.85 3.26
C LEU A 4 -8.84 17.00 4.56
N ASP A 5 -9.52 17.39 5.64
CA ASP A 5 -8.93 17.51 6.98
C ASP A 5 -8.46 16.14 7.48
N ALA A 6 -9.30 15.09 7.36
CA ALA A 6 -8.93 13.73 7.74
C ALA A 6 -7.72 13.20 6.95
N ARG A 7 -7.56 13.60 5.66
CA ARG A 7 -6.42 13.22 4.84
C ARG A 7 -5.15 13.97 5.25
N ARG A 8 -5.26 15.27 5.57
CA ARG A 8 -4.14 16.06 6.08
C ARG A 8 -3.64 15.53 7.42
N ASP A 9 -4.55 15.18 8.33
CA ASP A 9 -4.21 14.59 9.61
C ASP A 9 -3.54 13.21 9.44
N TYR A 10 -4.01 12.41 8.47
CA TYR A 10 -3.37 11.15 8.11
C TYR A 10 -1.96 11.38 7.56
N ASN A 11 -1.80 12.28 6.59
CA ASN A 11 -0.50 12.59 5.99
C ASN A 11 0.47 13.14 7.04
N ALA A 12 0.02 14.02 7.94
CA ALA A 12 0.84 14.54 9.02
C ALA A 12 1.34 13.42 9.96
N ARG A 13 0.49 12.45 10.29
CA ARG A 13 0.88 11.28 11.08
C ARG A 13 1.90 10.40 10.36
N VAL A 14 1.72 10.14 9.07
CA VAL A 14 2.67 9.34 8.27
C VAL A 14 4.04 10.02 8.24
N VAL A 15 4.08 11.35 7.99
CA VAL A 15 5.34 12.11 7.99
C VAL A 15 6.01 12.11 9.37
N ALA A 16 5.24 12.32 10.43
CA ALA A 16 5.77 12.29 11.81
C ALA A 16 6.38 10.90 12.11
N ARG A 17 5.68 9.81 11.78
CA ARG A 17 6.16 8.43 11.99
C ARG A 17 7.39 8.09 11.13
N ALA A 18 7.47 8.60 9.90
CA ALA A 18 8.62 8.39 9.04
C ALA A 18 9.92 8.98 9.61
N ASN A 19 9.82 10.00 10.46
CA ASN A 19 10.95 10.67 11.09
C ASN A 19 11.27 10.12 12.50
N GLU A 20 10.44 9.24 13.06
CA GLU A 20 10.70 8.60 14.35
C GLU A 20 11.87 7.59 14.23
N PRO A 21 12.61 7.38 15.35
CA PRO A 21 13.65 6.35 15.38
C PRO A 21 13.09 4.95 15.05
N VAL A 22 13.91 4.15 14.40
CA VAL A 22 13.57 2.73 14.13
C VAL A 22 13.64 1.96 15.45
N VAL A 23 12.56 1.29 15.82
CA VAL A 23 12.49 0.43 17.02
C VAL A 23 12.57 -1.04 16.62
N THR A 24 12.85 -1.94 17.55
CA THR A 24 12.77 -3.37 17.25
C THR A 24 11.31 -3.82 17.16
N LEU A 25 11.04 -4.84 16.34
CA LEU A 25 9.70 -5.43 16.24
C LEU A 25 9.20 -5.91 17.63
N ALA A 26 10.11 -6.48 18.43
CA ALA A 26 9.81 -6.91 19.79
C ALA A 26 9.35 -5.74 20.69
N THR A 27 10.01 -4.59 20.61
CA THR A 27 9.61 -3.38 21.34
C THR A 27 8.23 -2.89 20.92
N ALA A 28 7.96 -2.87 19.60
CA ALA A 28 6.66 -2.46 19.09
C ALA A 28 5.54 -3.43 19.56
N PHE A 29 5.78 -4.73 19.54
CA PHE A 29 4.79 -5.73 19.99
C PHE A 29 4.65 -5.78 21.52
N GLY A 30 5.70 -5.43 22.28
CA GLY A 30 5.59 -5.19 23.72
C GLY A 30 4.51 -4.15 24.03
N ALA A 31 4.46 -3.07 23.27
CA ALA A 31 3.45 -2.03 23.44
C ALA A 31 2.01 -2.53 23.14
N LEU A 32 1.81 -3.48 22.22
CA LEU A 32 0.51 -4.13 22.01
C LEU A 32 0.09 -4.96 23.24
N THR A 33 1.04 -5.68 23.81
CA THR A 33 0.81 -6.50 25.01
C THR A 33 0.45 -5.63 26.22
N GLU A 34 0.97 -4.41 26.27
CA GLU A 34 0.64 -3.38 27.27
C GLU A 34 -0.71 -2.67 27.01
N GLY A 35 -1.45 -3.09 25.98
CA GLY A 35 -2.78 -2.59 25.65
C GLY A 35 -2.82 -1.41 24.69
N ARG A 36 -1.69 -1.06 24.04
CA ARG A 36 -1.71 -0.05 22.97
C ARG A 36 -2.46 -0.59 21.76
N PRO A 37 -3.41 0.14 21.17
CA PRO A 37 -4.14 -0.31 20.01
C PRO A 37 -3.24 -0.42 18.77
N PRO A 38 -3.45 -1.41 17.88
CA PRO A 38 -2.65 -1.58 16.65
C PRO A 38 -2.60 -0.35 15.74
N GLU A 39 -3.66 0.45 15.75
CA GLU A 39 -3.76 1.70 14.98
C GLU A 39 -2.68 2.71 15.35
N ASP A 40 -2.29 2.73 16.61
CA ASP A 40 -1.23 3.61 17.10
C ASP A 40 0.18 3.17 16.66
N LEU A 41 0.33 1.91 16.30
CA LEU A 41 1.58 1.35 15.78
C LEU A 41 1.65 1.36 14.26
N ARG A 42 0.59 1.70 13.59
CA ARG A 42 0.58 1.83 12.14
C ARG A 42 1.60 2.87 11.68
N HIS A 43 2.39 2.53 10.64
CA HIS A 43 3.49 3.33 10.10
C HIS A 43 4.70 3.50 11.04
N VAL A 44 4.72 2.90 12.23
CA VAL A 44 5.92 2.87 13.07
C VAL A 44 7.02 2.11 12.35
N ARG A 45 8.21 2.71 12.30
CA ARG A 45 9.37 2.10 11.66
C ARG A 45 10.00 1.05 12.58
N VAL A 46 10.11 -0.17 12.06
CA VAL A 46 10.63 -1.30 12.82
C VAL A 46 11.80 -1.97 12.11
N THR A 47 12.62 -2.64 12.90
CA THR A 47 13.63 -3.57 12.40
C THR A 47 13.41 -4.94 13.02
N VAL A 48 13.66 -5.98 12.23
CA VAL A 48 13.56 -7.38 12.64
C VAL A 48 14.61 -8.22 11.92
N SER A 49 15.21 -9.19 12.62
CA SER A 49 16.10 -10.21 12.05
C SER A 49 15.35 -11.53 11.91
N GLY A 50 15.69 -12.28 10.86
CA GLY A 50 15.08 -13.58 10.62
C GLY A 50 15.55 -14.20 9.32
N THR A 51 14.94 -15.30 8.95
CA THR A 51 15.20 -16.03 7.71
C THR A 51 13.96 -16.07 6.83
N TRP A 52 14.14 -15.80 5.52
CA TRP A 52 13.03 -15.88 4.58
C TRP A 52 12.54 -17.30 4.39
N ASP A 53 11.24 -17.49 4.49
CA ASP A 53 10.57 -18.71 4.08
C ASP A 53 10.01 -18.53 2.66
N VAL A 54 10.83 -18.91 1.67
CA VAL A 54 10.50 -18.72 0.25
C VAL A 54 9.34 -19.58 -0.25
N VAL A 55 8.95 -20.62 0.52
CA VAL A 55 7.79 -21.45 0.21
C VAL A 55 6.51 -20.75 0.68
N SER A 56 6.60 -19.99 1.76
CA SER A 56 5.51 -19.23 2.33
C SER A 56 5.47 -17.82 1.71
N GLU A 57 5.10 -17.77 0.41
CA GLU A 57 5.01 -16.54 -0.37
C GLU A 57 3.63 -16.41 -1.02
N VAL A 58 3.04 -15.21 -0.99
CA VAL A 58 1.81 -14.84 -1.68
C VAL A 58 2.01 -13.55 -2.45
N TYR A 59 1.15 -13.30 -3.43
CA TYR A 59 1.22 -12.16 -4.32
C TYR A 59 -0.03 -11.30 -4.19
N LEU A 60 0.13 -10.08 -3.71
CA LEU A 60 -0.96 -9.11 -3.65
C LEU A 60 -1.30 -8.65 -5.08
N ALA A 61 -2.44 -9.10 -5.55
CA ALA A 61 -2.93 -8.82 -6.90
C ALA A 61 -3.45 -7.37 -7.03
N ASN A 62 -3.69 -6.98 -8.29
CA ASN A 62 -4.29 -5.69 -8.63
C ASN A 62 -3.50 -4.48 -8.09
N ARG A 63 -2.18 -4.55 -8.18
CA ARG A 63 -1.28 -3.44 -7.85
C ARG A 63 -0.77 -2.78 -9.13
N SER A 64 -0.53 -1.48 -9.06
CA SER A 64 0.10 -0.75 -10.15
C SER A 64 1.15 0.20 -9.59
N ARG A 65 2.21 0.41 -10.37
CA ARG A 65 3.26 1.37 -10.08
C ARG A 65 3.58 2.15 -11.35
N ASP A 66 3.49 3.48 -11.30
CA ASP A 66 3.74 4.37 -12.44
C ASP A 66 2.92 3.96 -13.69
N GLY A 67 1.66 3.54 -13.48
CA GLY A 67 0.77 3.06 -14.54
C GLY A 67 1.03 1.63 -15.03
N VAL A 68 2.08 0.96 -14.54
CA VAL A 68 2.41 -0.43 -14.90
C VAL A 68 1.67 -1.38 -13.96
N PRO A 69 0.83 -2.31 -14.47
CA PRO A 69 0.16 -3.31 -13.64
C PRO A 69 1.15 -4.35 -13.11
N GLY A 70 0.91 -4.86 -11.91
CA GLY A 70 1.77 -5.85 -11.28
C GLY A 70 1.19 -6.44 -10.00
N VAL A 71 2.07 -7.02 -9.22
CA VAL A 71 1.79 -7.63 -7.91
C VAL A 71 2.78 -7.15 -6.88
N HIS A 72 2.42 -7.17 -5.59
CA HIS A 72 3.39 -7.08 -4.51
C HIS A 72 3.72 -8.48 -3.99
N VAL A 73 4.98 -8.70 -3.69
CA VAL A 73 5.48 -9.97 -3.16
C VAL A 73 5.47 -9.92 -1.65
N VAL A 74 4.65 -10.76 -1.04
CA VAL A 74 4.55 -10.89 0.41
C VAL A 74 5.13 -12.23 0.83
N THR A 75 6.22 -12.19 1.59
CA THR A 75 6.96 -13.39 2.01
C THR A 75 6.98 -13.46 3.53
N LEU A 76 6.88 -14.67 4.07
CA LEU A 76 7.03 -14.91 5.49
C LEU A 76 8.49 -14.74 5.91
N LEU A 77 8.75 -13.92 6.91
CA LEU A 77 10.02 -13.85 7.62
C LEU A 77 9.89 -14.60 8.95
N ARG A 78 10.60 -15.72 9.09
CA ARG A 78 10.69 -16.47 10.36
C ARG A 78 11.57 -15.70 11.32
N ILE A 79 11.00 -15.29 12.46
CA ILE A 79 11.72 -14.50 13.47
C ILE A 79 12.69 -15.41 14.22
N GLU A 80 13.93 -15.04 14.27
CA GLU A 80 14.96 -15.80 14.98
C GLU A 80 14.76 -15.75 16.50
N GLY A 81 14.96 -16.90 17.15
CA GLY A 81 14.85 -17.03 18.62
C GLY A 81 13.43 -17.01 19.19
N ALA A 82 12.39 -16.78 18.38
CA ALA A 82 11.01 -16.82 18.83
C ALA A 82 10.57 -18.25 19.22
N ARG A 83 10.00 -18.39 20.41
CA ARG A 83 9.43 -19.66 20.89
C ARG A 83 8.04 -19.42 21.49
N PRO A 84 6.94 -20.02 20.96
CA PRO A 84 6.90 -20.87 19.77
C PRO A 84 7.36 -20.11 18.51
N SER A 85 7.65 -20.86 17.43
CA SER A 85 8.06 -20.27 16.16
C SER A 85 7.00 -19.31 15.62
N VAL A 86 7.36 -18.05 15.48
CA VAL A 86 6.48 -16.98 14.98
C VAL A 86 7.14 -16.37 13.76
N GLY A 87 6.33 -16.06 12.75
CA GLY A 87 6.77 -15.30 11.60
C GLY A 87 6.05 -13.97 11.46
N VAL A 88 6.58 -13.11 10.64
CA VAL A 88 5.93 -11.85 10.24
C VAL A 88 5.78 -11.81 8.72
N ALA A 89 4.61 -11.44 8.24
CA ALA A 89 4.38 -11.22 6.82
C ALA A 89 5.07 -9.92 6.39
N VAL A 90 5.88 -9.98 5.33
CA VAL A 90 6.62 -8.82 4.83
C VAL A 90 6.30 -8.59 3.36
N ASP A 91 5.72 -7.45 3.05
CA ASP A 91 5.61 -6.95 1.68
C ASP A 91 6.99 -6.45 1.24
N ARG A 92 7.64 -7.23 0.37
CA ARG A 92 8.99 -6.95 -0.14
C ARG A 92 8.99 -5.94 -1.28
N GLY A 93 7.84 -5.69 -1.89
CA GLY A 93 7.69 -4.70 -2.95
C GLY A 93 7.02 -5.22 -4.21
N PHE A 94 7.07 -4.40 -5.24
CA PHE A 94 6.34 -4.54 -6.50
C PHE A 94 7.13 -5.31 -7.55
N VAL A 95 6.42 -6.20 -8.27
CA VAL A 95 6.91 -6.90 -9.47
C VAL A 95 5.93 -6.65 -10.61
N PRO A 96 6.36 -6.16 -11.79
CA PRO A 96 5.49 -6.00 -12.95
C PRO A 96 4.82 -7.30 -13.37
N ARG A 97 3.56 -7.23 -13.79
CA ARG A 97 2.77 -8.41 -14.20
C ARG A 97 3.45 -9.23 -15.29
N VAL A 98 4.14 -8.56 -16.19
CA VAL A 98 4.88 -9.24 -17.29
C VAL A 98 6.00 -10.13 -16.77
N HIS A 99 6.71 -9.73 -15.71
CA HIS A 99 7.74 -10.56 -15.07
C HIS A 99 7.13 -11.66 -14.23
N TYR A 100 6.11 -11.34 -13.45
CA TYR A 100 5.38 -12.31 -12.64
C TYR A 100 4.82 -13.47 -13.48
N LEU A 101 4.19 -13.18 -14.63
CA LEU A 101 3.61 -14.20 -15.51
C LEU A 101 4.65 -15.07 -16.23
N LYS A 102 5.90 -14.61 -16.39
CA LYS A 102 6.99 -15.45 -16.90
C LYS A 102 7.36 -16.58 -15.95
N GLY A 103 6.99 -16.48 -14.67
CA GLY A 103 7.20 -17.51 -13.66
C GLY A 103 8.66 -17.67 -13.19
N ASP A 104 9.58 -16.85 -13.69
CA ASP A 104 10.97 -16.85 -13.24
C ASP A 104 11.10 -16.10 -11.91
N ARG A 105 10.93 -16.82 -10.83
CA ARG A 105 11.04 -16.28 -9.46
C ARG A 105 12.45 -15.90 -9.08
N SER A 106 13.47 -16.33 -9.81
CA SER A 106 14.87 -15.98 -9.52
C SER A 106 15.11 -14.47 -9.59
N ALA A 107 14.35 -13.76 -10.42
CA ALA A 107 14.42 -12.32 -10.57
C ALA A 107 14.06 -11.53 -9.31
N TRP A 108 13.32 -12.13 -8.38
CA TRP A 108 12.97 -11.51 -7.08
C TRP A 108 13.15 -12.45 -5.89
N ALA A 109 13.91 -13.51 -6.06
CA ALA A 109 14.23 -14.40 -4.96
C ALA A 109 14.94 -13.63 -3.84
N PRO A 110 14.54 -13.81 -2.56
CA PRO A 110 15.23 -13.18 -1.47
C PRO A 110 16.61 -13.80 -1.26
N ALA A 111 17.53 -13.03 -0.68
CA ALA A 111 18.81 -13.56 -0.25
C ALA A 111 18.62 -14.70 0.78
N GLY A 112 19.42 -15.74 0.66
CA GLY A 112 19.45 -16.83 1.65
C GLY A 112 20.15 -16.41 2.95
N GLY A 113 19.88 -17.18 4.02
CA GLY A 113 20.46 -16.96 5.33
C GLY A 113 19.69 -15.93 6.16
N GLU A 114 20.30 -15.53 7.27
CA GLU A 114 19.73 -14.51 8.14
C GLU A 114 19.76 -13.14 7.47
N VAL A 115 18.67 -12.44 7.57
CA VAL A 115 18.52 -11.08 7.03
C VAL A 115 17.98 -10.13 8.10
N LYS A 116 18.33 -8.86 7.98
CA LYS A 116 17.77 -7.77 8.76
C LYS A 116 16.83 -6.95 7.87
N VAL A 117 15.57 -6.95 8.22
CA VAL A 117 14.52 -6.19 7.52
C VAL A 117 14.23 -4.91 8.29
N VAL A 118 14.16 -3.80 7.57
CA VAL A 118 13.66 -2.51 8.07
C VAL A 118 12.41 -2.17 7.27
N GLY A 119 11.37 -1.68 7.94
CA GLY A 119 10.13 -1.32 7.28
C GLY A 119 9.17 -0.61 8.22
N SER A 120 7.95 -0.39 7.75
CA SER A 120 6.85 0.18 8.54
C SER A 120 5.81 -0.89 8.89
N LEU A 121 5.28 -0.82 10.09
CA LEU A 121 4.19 -1.67 10.52
C LEU A 121 2.87 -1.27 9.85
N GLU A 122 2.12 -2.28 9.43
CA GLU A 122 0.81 -2.12 8.82
C GLU A 122 -0.19 -3.12 9.41
N ILE A 123 -1.47 -2.76 9.35
CA ILE A 123 -2.57 -3.58 9.86
C ILE A 123 -3.10 -4.47 8.74
N GLY A 124 -3.31 -5.75 9.04
CA GLY A 124 -3.98 -6.68 8.15
C GLY A 124 -5.45 -6.32 7.93
N ARG A 125 -6.03 -6.84 6.87
CA ARG A 125 -7.46 -6.70 6.58
C ARG A 125 -8.07 -8.07 6.40
N MET A 126 -9.08 -8.37 7.19
CA MET A 126 -9.82 -9.63 7.12
C MET A 126 -10.55 -9.82 5.78
N GLY A 127 -10.84 -11.07 5.47
CA GLY A 127 -11.63 -11.45 4.30
C GLY A 127 -10.80 -11.50 3.02
N GLU A 128 -9.70 -12.22 3.05
CA GLU A 128 -8.90 -12.54 1.86
C GLU A 128 -9.79 -13.16 0.78
N ARG A 129 -9.63 -12.65 -0.44
CA ARG A 129 -10.17 -13.26 -1.65
C ARG A 129 -9.01 -13.45 -2.61
N GLY A 130 -8.88 -14.62 -3.16
CA GLY A 130 -7.78 -14.90 -4.08
C GLY A 130 -7.86 -16.32 -4.63
N HIS A 131 -7.01 -16.61 -5.60
CA HIS A 131 -6.90 -17.93 -6.20
C HIS A 131 -5.42 -18.35 -6.17
N GLY A 132 -5.16 -19.53 -5.61
CA GLY A 132 -3.80 -20.03 -5.50
C GLY A 132 -2.91 -19.13 -4.64
N SER A 133 -1.81 -18.66 -5.19
CA SER A 133 -0.87 -17.76 -4.49
C SER A 133 -1.20 -16.27 -4.63
N GLU A 134 -2.19 -15.89 -5.44
CA GLU A 134 -2.63 -14.50 -5.55
C GLU A 134 -3.71 -14.19 -4.52
N VAL A 135 -3.57 -13.07 -3.81
CA VAL A 135 -4.51 -12.57 -2.78
C VAL A 135 -4.83 -11.11 -3.07
N ASP A 136 -6.01 -10.64 -2.67
CA ASP A 136 -6.42 -9.24 -2.86
C ASP A 136 -6.02 -8.33 -1.69
N ARG A 137 -5.78 -8.91 -0.52
CA ARG A 137 -5.39 -8.21 0.72
C ARG A 137 -4.56 -9.11 1.63
N ILE A 138 -3.86 -8.53 2.57
CA ILE A 138 -3.12 -9.25 3.61
C ILE A 138 -4.09 -9.50 4.77
N ASP A 139 -4.58 -10.74 4.85
CA ASP A 139 -5.35 -11.27 5.97
C ASP A 139 -4.41 -12.18 6.78
N LEU A 140 -4.01 -11.72 7.97
CA LEU A 140 -2.96 -12.37 8.75
C LEU A 140 -3.43 -13.71 9.34
N GLU A 141 -4.72 -13.86 9.62
CA GLU A 141 -5.30 -15.12 10.08
C GLU A 141 -5.30 -16.15 8.95
N ALA A 142 -5.80 -15.77 7.78
CA ALA A 142 -5.78 -16.62 6.59
C ALA A 142 -4.35 -17.00 6.16
N LEU A 143 -3.38 -16.10 6.29
CA LEU A 143 -1.97 -16.38 6.02
C LEU A 143 -1.37 -17.34 7.06
N SER A 144 -1.74 -17.20 8.34
CA SER A 144 -1.31 -18.12 9.40
C SER A 144 -1.77 -19.54 9.12
N ASP A 145 -3.03 -19.71 8.74
CA ASP A 145 -3.62 -21.01 8.38
C ASP A 145 -2.94 -21.58 7.12
N ARG A 146 -2.76 -20.76 6.10
CA ARG A 146 -2.14 -21.15 4.83
C ARG A 146 -0.70 -21.62 5.00
N TRP A 147 0.07 -20.92 5.82
CA TRP A 147 1.50 -21.20 6.02
C TRP A 147 1.78 -22.21 7.13
N GLY A 148 0.75 -22.56 7.94
CA GLY A 148 0.88 -23.50 9.05
C GLY A 148 1.80 -23.02 10.15
N ILE A 149 1.94 -21.69 10.31
CA ILE A 149 2.77 -21.06 11.32
C ILE A 149 2.05 -19.84 11.90
N SER A 150 2.26 -19.57 13.18
CA SER A 150 1.73 -18.36 13.80
C SER A 150 2.34 -17.10 13.16
N VAL A 151 1.48 -16.26 12.57
CA VAL A 151 1.87 -14.98 11.98
C VAL A 151 1.56 -13.86 12.95
N ALA A 152 2.48 -12.91 13.07
CA ALA A 152 2.32 -11.73 13.91
C ALA A 152 1.06 -10.93 13.54
N SER A 153 0.47 -10.23 14.53
CA SER A 153 -0.80 -9.48 14.39
C SER A 153 -0.72 -8.24 13.48
N MET A 154 0.49 -7.87 13.08
CA MET A 154 0.75 -6.81 12.09
C MET A 154 1.77 -7.29 11.07
N TRP A 155 1.76 -6.72 9.88
CA TRP A 155 2.71 -7.03 8.82
C TRP A 155 3.65 -5.86 8.56
N ILE A 156 4.76 -6.11 7.88
CA ILE A 156 5.79 -5.11 7.59
C ILE A 156 5.76 -4.78 6.10
N ARG A 157 5.70 -3.50 5.78
CA ARG A 157 6.04 -2.99 4.46
C ARG A 157 7.54 -2.68 4.46
N ALA A 158 8.32 -3.45 3.71
CA ALA A 158 9.76 -3.28 3.67
C ALA A 158 10.14 -1.89 3.12
N ALA A 159 11.07 -1.25 3.79
CA ALA A 159 11.68 -0.01 3.31
C ALA A 159 12.55 -0.28 2.08
N ALA A 160 12.78 0.77 1.29
CA ALA A 160 13.72 0.69 0.18
C ALA A 160 15.11 0.29 0.68
N ASN A 161 15.64 -0.75 0.09
CA ASN A 161 16.98 -1.29 0.41
C ASN A 161 18.06 -0.82 -0.57
N GLY A 162 17.72 0.10 -1.49
CA GLY A 162 18.63 0.63 -2.50
C GLY A 162 19.01 -0.35 -3.61
N SER A 163 18.46 -1.56 -3.61
CA SER A 163 18.72 -2.54 -4.67
C SER A 163 18.03 -2.13 -5.96
N ALA A 164 18.77 -2.10 -7.05
CA ALA A 164 18.21 -2.03 -8.39
C ALA A 164 17.69 -3.42 -8.76
N GLY A 165 16.39 -3.53 -9.08
CA GLY A 165 15.78 -4.81 -9.47
C GLY A 165 14.43 -5.05 -8.82
N TRP A 166 13.99 -6.29 -8.90
CA TRP A 166 12.71 -6.72 -8.34
C TRP A 166 12.93 -7.53 -7.04
N PRO A 167 11.99 -7.46 -6.07
CA PRO A 167 10.83 -6.57 -6.06
C PRO A 167 11.27 -5.12 -5.82
N ALA A 168 10.72 -4.19 -6.60
CA ALA A 168 10.96 -2.78 -6.37
C ALA A 168 10.25 -2.34 -5.10
N SER A 169 10.98 -1.74 -4.17
CA SER A 169 10.43 -1.25 -2.90
C SER A 169 9.19 -0.40 -3.14
N ALA A 170 8.20 -0.52 -2.26
CA ALA A 170 7.03 0.35 -2.34
C ALA A 170 7.47 1.82 -2.38
N PRO A 171 6.90 2.64 -3.29
CA PRO A 171 7.15 4.08 -3.23
C PRO A 171 6.72 4.58 -1.84
N VAL A 172 7.43 5.58 -1.34
CA VAL A 172 6.93 6.35 -0.20
C VAL A 172 5.50 6.76 -0.55
N GLU A 173 4.55 6.51 0.35
CA GLU A 173 3.14 6.86 0.09
C GLU A 173 3.06 8.27 -0.48
N ASP A 174 2.36 8.41 -1.63
CA ASP A 174 2.09 9.72 -2.20
C ASP A 174 1.23 10.51 -1.21
N LEU A 175 1.88 11.37 -0.45
CA LEU A 175 1.28 12.25 0.53
C LEU A 175 0.61 13.47 -0.12
N GLY A 176 0.47 13.47 -1.44
CA GLY A 176 -0.23 14.52 -2.19
C GLY A 176 -1.71 14.64 -1.79
N ASP A 177 -2.23 15.86 -1.88
CA ASP A 177 -3.65 16.17 -1.57
C ASP A 177 -4.63 15.44 -2.52
N GLY A 178 -4.10 14.65 -3.48
CA GLY A 178 -4.86 13.91 -4.47
C GLY A 178 -5.46 14.81 -5.56
N PRO A 179 -6.00 14.24 -6.65
CA PRO A 179 -6.48 14.98 -7.81
C PRO A 179 -7.80 15.74 -7.56
N HIS A 180 -8.30 15.76 -6.31
CA HIS A 180 -9.62 16.34 -5.98
C HIS A 180 -9.67 17.84 -6.23
N LEU A 181 -8.57 18.58 -6.05
CA LEU A 181 -8.54 20.01 -6.33
C LEU A 181 -8.63 20.29 -7.83
N SER A 182 -7.89 19.54 -8.64
CA SER A 182 -7.94 19.67 -10.10
C SER A 182 -9.32 19.31 -10.66
N TYR A 183 -9.95 18.25 -10.11
CA TYR A 183 -11.34 17.91 -10.45
C TYR A 183 -12.32 19.01 -10.04
N ALA A 184 -12.19 19.58 -8.86
CA ALA A 184 -13.05 20.69 -8.44
C ALA A 184 -12.89 21.90 -9.36
N VAL A 185 -11.66 22.29 -9.68
CA VAL A 185 -11.37 23.38 -10.63
C VAL A 185 -11.97 23.07 -12.00
N GLN A 186 -11.82 21.86 -12.52
CA GLN A 186 -12.38 21.42 -13.80
C GLN A 186 -13.91 21.55 -13.82
N TRP A 187 -14.61 21.14 -12.76
CA TRP A 187 -16.05 21.30 -12.66
C TRP A 187 -16.49 22.77 -12.57
N PHE A 188 -15.72 23.60 -11.85
CA PHE A 188 -15.96 25.05 -11.84
C PHE A 188 -15.83 25.66 -13.23
N VAL A 189 -14.79 25.30 -13.98
CA VAL A 189 -14.58 25.76 -15.35
C VAL A 189 -15.74 25.33 -16.27
N PHE A 190 -16.17 24.06 -16.19
CA PHE A 190 -17.32 23.58 -16.97
C PHE A 190 -18.62 24.31 -16.61
N THR A 191 -18.84 24.59 -15.34
CA THR A 191 -19.99 25.35 -14.89
C THR A 191 -19.99 26.78 -15.44
N LEU A 192 -18.83 27.47 -15.42
CA LEU A 192 -18.67 28.82 -15.98
C LEU A 192 -18.90 28.83 -17.50
N ILE A 193 -18.36 27.82 -18.22
CA ILE A 193 -18.59 27.66 -19.66
C ILE A 193 -20.08 27.44 -19.94
N GLY A 194 -20.76 26.62 -19.15
CA GLY A 194 -22.19 26.36 -19.29
C GLY A 194 -23.04 27.61 -19.03
N LEU A 195 -22.74 28.33 -17.94
CA LEU A 195 -23.46 29.54 -17.56
C LEU A 195 -23.25 30.72 -18.53
N GLY A 196 -22.05 30.84 -19.11
CA GLY A 196 -21.73 31.88 -20.08
C GLY A 196 -22.07 31.52 -21.52
N GLY A 197 -21.74 30.27 -21.90
CA GLY A 197 -21.93 29.81 -23.29
C GLY A 197 -23.36 29.54 -23.67
N TYR A 198 -24.15 28.92 -22.78
CA TYR A 198 -25.57 28.62 -23.09
C TYR A 198 -26.45 29.86 -23.34
N PRO A 199 -26.41 30.90 -22.52
CA PRO A 199 -27.15 32.15 -22.80
C PRO A 199 -26.65 32.82 -24.08
N LEU A 200 -25.35 32.76 -24.37
CA LEU A 200 -24.80 33.35 -25.59
C LEU A 200 -25.33 32.64 -26.86
N VAL A 201 -25.40 31.31 -26.80
CA VAL A 201 -25.95 30.51 -27.91
C VAL A 201 -27.45 30.85 -28.11
N LEU A 202 -28.22 30.89 -27.03
CA LEU A 202 -29.63 31.25 -27.08
C LEU A 202 -29.82 32.67 -27.65
N TYR A 203 -29.02 33.63 -27.20
CA TYR A 203 -29.06 35.02 -27.71
C TYR A 203 -28.73 35.09 -29.20
N ARG A 204 -27.74 34.33 -29.68
CA ARG A 204 -27.40 34.27 -31.12
C ARG A 204 -28.48 33.59 -31.95
N LEU A 205 -29.13 32.51 -31.43
CA LEU A 205 -30.25 31.85 -32.10
C LEU A 205 -31.48 32.78 -32.18
N ALA A 206 -31.81 33.46 -31.09
CA ALA A 206 -32.93 34.40 -31.07
C ALA A 206 -32.73 35.61 -32.02
N ARG A 207 -31.50 36.00 -32.33
CA ARG A 207 -31.21 37.05 -33.30
C ARG A 207 -31.12 36.54 -34.75
N ARG A 208 -31.08 35.24 -34.99
CA ARG A 208 -31.04 34.66 -36.34
C ARG A 208 -32.38 34.37 -36.96
N ASP A 209 -33.47 34.53 -36.20
CA ASP A 209 -34.85 34.51 -36.69
C ASP A 209 -35.42 35.92 -36.83
N PRO A 210 -35.08 36.70 -37.88
CA PRO A 210 -35.91 37.81 -38.35
C PRO A 210 -36.77 37.28 -39.49
N GLY A 211 -37.97 36.78 -39.18
CA GLY A 211 -39.09 36.84 -40.11
C GLY A 211 -39.04 35.92 -41.31
N VAL A 212 -39.76 34.78 -41.16
CA VAL A 212 -40.58 34.32 -42.30
C VAL A 212 -41.95 34.90 -42.05
N ALA A 213 -42.25 36.02 -42.71
CA ALA A 213 -43.58 36.49 -43.01
C ALA A 213 -43.71 36.48 -44.53
#